data_29ee8909940bc696b2a80696e698966f
#
_entry.id   29ee8909940bc696b2a80696e698966f
#
_cell.length_a   1.000
_cell.length_b   1.000
_cell.length_c   1.000
_cell.angle_alpha   90.00
_cell.angle_beta   90.00
_cell.angle_gamma   90.00
#
_symmetry.space_group_name_H-M   'P 1'
#
loop_
_entity.id
_entity.type
_entity.pdbx_description
1 polymer ?
#
loop_
_entity_poly.entity_id
_entity_poly.type
_entity_poly.pdbx_seq_one_letter_code
_entity_poly.pdbx_strand_id
1 'polypeptide(L)'
;MGLLGCRLRVYWLQTYWDARRGARAPHPPNERLTVTEKLKIGVLLSGSGTNLQAIIDQTANGLAVEVVKVISSRPDAYGIERARAAGIPVTSLNRAVYADPEAADAQIVTELQAAGAQYVVMAGYMRKVTPVMLNAFPNRVLNLHPALLPSFKGAHAIADAFAAGVKVTGVTVHFANEDYDKGPIVAQEPVRVAEDDTLETLETHIHQVEHELYPRVLGWIAAGRVSVDDAGHVHVAPEGGAAAQDKAASACTVGTHQGHYTLRRHVGTLR
;
A
#
# COMPACT_ATOMS: atom_id res chain seq x y z
N MET A 1 20.16 42.59 0.81
CA MET A 1 21.13 41.47 0.68
C MET A 1 22.30 41.76 1.59
N GLY A 2 22.46 41.10 2.76
CA GLY A 2 23.63 41.33 3.57
C GLY A 2 23.49 41.10 5.08
N LEU A 3 22.86 40.00 5.54
CA LEU A 3 22.93 39.60 6.97
C LEU A 3 22.98 38.05 7.19
N LEU A 4 22.82 37.23 6.15
CA LEU A 4 22.93 35.75 6.29
C LEU A 4 24.37 35.23 6.14
N GLY A 5 25.27 35.99 5.52
CA GLY A 5 26.67 35.57 5.28
C GLY A 5 27.57 35.61 6.51
N CYS A 6 27.21 36.38 7.54
CA CYS A 6 28.08 36.60 8.69
C CYS A 6 27.96 35.56 9.81
N ARG A 7 26.77 34.92 9.94
CA ARG A 7 26.51 33.89 10.98
C ARG A 7 27.17 32.52 10.67
N LEU A 8 27.31 32.16 9.41
CA LEU A 8 27.97 30.90 9.01
C LEU A 8 29.50 30.94 9.18
N ARG A 9 30.12 32.11 9.02
CA ARG A 9 31.58 32.25 9.18
C ARG A 9 32.05 32.20 10.64
N VAL A 10 31.21 32.67 11.59
CA VAL A 10 31.54 32.62 13.02
C VAL A 10 31.44 31.17 13.54
N TYR A 11 30.50 30.39 13.02
CA TYR A 11 30.30 28.98 13.45
C TYR A 11 31.48 28.08 13.04
N TRP A 12 32.06 28.29 11.84
CA TRP A 12 33.22 27.52 11.36
C TRP A 12 34.52 27.86 12.11
N LEU A 13 34.70 29.07 12.53
CA LEU A 13 35.88 29.48 13.30
C LEU A 13 35.83 28.95 14.74
N GLN A 14 34.67 28.85 15.34
CA GLN A 14 34.50 28.33 16.69
C GLN A 14 34.74 26.81 16.75
N THR A 15 34.25 26.07 15.79
CA THR A 15 34.48 24.60 15.71
C THR A 15 35.92 24.23 15.42
N TYR A 16 36.65 25.07 14.68
CA TYR A 16 38.11 24.87 14.39
C TYR A 16 38.99 25.09 15.63
N TRP A 17 38.60 26.02 16.52
CA TRP A 17 39.33 26.32 17.77
C TRP A 17 39.10 25.29 18.87
N ASP A 18 37.89 24.75 18.97
CA ASP A 18 37.50 23.77 19.99
C ASP A 18 38.11 22.38 19.70
N ALA A 19 38.32 22.01 18.45
CA ALA A 19 39.01 20.77 18.05
C ALA A 19 40.45 20.68 18.53
N ARG A 20 41.15 21.82 18.74
CA ARG A 20 42.53 21.85 19.24
C ARG A 20 42.67 21.68 20.75
N ARG A 21 41.59 21.77 21.52
CA ARG A 21 41.58 21.65 22.98
C ARG A 21 41.09 20.30 23.52
N GLY A 22 40.88 19.32 22.65
CA GLY A 22 40.43 17.99 23.08
C GLY A 22 38.98 17.95 23.63
N ALA A 23 38.23 19.05 23.50
CA ALA A 23 36.83 19.06 23.85
C ALA A 23 36.03 18.38 22.72
N ARG A 24 35.30 17.30 23.05
CA ARG A 24 34.35 16.68 22.14
C ARG A 24 33.36 17.74 21.69
N ALA A 25 33.26 17.99 20.38
CA ALA A 25 32.26 18.88 19.83
C ALA A 25 30.87 18.40 20.33
N PRO A 26 29.99 19.30 20.81
CA PRO A 26 28.63 18.93 21.14
C PRO A 26 27.99 18.39 19.85
N HIS A 27 27.43 17.17 19.94
CA HIS A 27 26.61 16.65 18.85
C HIS A 27 25.52 17.67 18.55
N PRO A 28 25.29 17.99 17.27
CA PRO A 28 24.13 18.81 16.94
C PRO A 28 22.88 18.15 17.54
N PRO A 29 21.94 18.94 18.09
CA PRO A 29 20.69 18.37 18.57
C PRO A 29 20.10 17.55 17.46
N ASN A 30 19.72 16.32 17.78
CA ASN A 30 19.10 15.36 16.87
C ASN A 30 17.74 15.97 16.49
N GLU A 31 17.74 16.90 15.54
CA GLU A 31 16.51 17.34 14.88
C GLU A 31 15.96 16.12 14.14
N ARG A 32 15.13 15.38 14.85
CA ARG A 32 14.19 14.46 14.20
C ARG A 32 13.28 15.33 13.35
N LEU A 33 13.68 15.57 12.14
CA LEU A 33 12.77 15.94 11.07
C LEU A 33 11.96 14.67 10.74
N THR A 34 11.03 14.32 11.62
CA THR A 34 9.99 13.36 11.30
C THR A 34 8.84 14.09 10.62
N VAL A 35 9.06 14.60 9.44
CA VAL A 35 7.97 14.63 8.47
C VAL A 35 7.90 13.19 7.93
N THR A 36 7.18 12.33 8.60
CA THR A 36 6.78 11.05 8.05
C THR A 36 5.90 11.38 6.84
N GLU A 37 6.46 11.22 5.66
CA GLU A 37 5.72 11.40 4.42
C GLU A 37 4.53 10.43 4.46
N LYS A 38 3.31 10.96 4.32
CA LYS A 38 2.10 10.14 4.36
C LYS A 38 2.08 9.19 3.17
N LEU A 39 1.65 7.96 3.39
CA LEU A 39 1.39 6.99 2.34
C LEU A 39 0.28 7.51 1.41
N LYS A 40 0.60 7.75 0.15
CA LYS A 40 -0.35 8.24 -0.85
C LYS A 40 -1.11 7.07 -1.46
N ILE A 41 -2.43 7.09 -1.34
CA ILE A 41 -3.30 6.03 -1.88
C ILE A 41 -4.31 6.58 -2.87
N GLY A 42 -4.56 5.79 -3.93
CA GLY A 42 -5.73 5.96 -4.79
C GLY A 42 -6.82 4.99 -4.38
N VAL A 43 -8.07 5.45 -4.30
CA VAL A 43 -9.20 4.60 -3.88
C VAL A 43 -10.13 4.34 -5.05
N LEU A 44 -10.47 3.06 -5.28
CA LEU A 44 -11.46 2.63 -6.26
C LEU A 44 -12.73 2.20 -5.54
N LEU A 45 -13.88 2.64 -6.03
CA LEU A 45 -15.20 2.29 -5.47
C LEU A 45 -16.30 2.14 -6.53
N SER A 46 -17.43 1.54 -6.15
CA SER A 46 -18.59 1.36 -7.02
C SER A 46 -19.93 1.69 -6.34
N GLY A 47 -19.95 1.99 -5.03
CA GLY A 47 -21.19 2.09 -4.26
C GLY A 47 -21.17 3.19 -3.20
N SER A 48 -21.69 2.85 -2.01
CA SER A 48 -21.92 3.79 -0.89
C SER A 48 -20.65 4.49 -0.39
N GLY A 49 -19.48 3.83 -0.51
CA GLY A 49 -18.18 4.39 -0.09
C GLY A 49 -18.01 4.44 1.44
N THR A 50 -18.62 3.55 2.19
CA THR A 50 -18.49 3.52 3.67
C THR A 50 -17.06 3.20 4.09
N ASN A 51 -16.38 2.29 3.40
CA ASN A 51 -14.96 2.00 3.62
C ASN A 51 -14.06 3.20 3.28
N LEU A 52 -14.38 3.96 2.20
CA LEU A 52 -13.70 5.23 1.93
C LEU A 52 -13.89 6.23 3.08
N GLN A 53 -15.12 6.34 3.61
CA GLN A 53 -15.38 7.23 4.74
C GLN A 53 -14.56 6.84 5.96
N ALA A 54 -14.52 5.55 6.31
CA ALA A 54 -13.71 5.06 7.43
C ALA A 54 -12.22 5.41 7.28
N ILE A 55 -11.67 5.31 6.06
CA ILE A 55 -10.29 5.73 5.77
C ILE A 55 -10.13 7.25 5.96
N ILE A 56 -11.06 8.06 5.42
CA ILE A 56 -11.03 9.53 5.55
C ILE A 56 -11.06 9.92 7.04
N ASP A 57 -11.97 9.36 7.82
CA ASP A 57 -12.12 9.65 9.24
C ASP A 57 -10.84 9.31 10.03
N GLN A 58 -10.22 8.19 9.71
CA GLN A 58 -8.95 7.79 10.35
C GLN A 58 -7.77 8.66 9.91
N THR A 59 -7.76 9.18 8.68
CA THR A 59 -6.72 10.15 8.28
C THR A 59 -6.83 11.46 9.06
N ALA A 60 -8.04 11.90 9.39
CA ALA A 60 -8.28 13.04 10.27
C ALA A 60 -7.83 12.76 11.73
N ASN A 61 -7.86 11.49 12.15
CA ASN A 61 -7.43 11.03 13.47
C ASN A 61 -5.95 10.62 13.56
N GLY A 62 -5.13 10.97 12.56
CA GLY A 62 -3.67 10.79 12.62
C GLY A 62 -3.13 9.56 11.88
N LEU A 63 -3.95 8.82 11.14
CA LEU A 63 -3.45 7.78 10.24
C LEU A 63 -2.51 8.41 9.20
N ALA A 64 -1.29 7.89 9.08
CA ALA A 64 -0.24 8.42 8.20
C ALA A 64 -0.49 8.07 6.72
N VAL A 65 -1.72 8.32 6.24
CA VAL A 65 -2.19 8.04 4.89
C VAL A 65 -2.80 9.31 4.29
N GLU A 66 -2.68 9.48 2.98
CA GLU A 66 -3.32 10.54 2.21
C GLU A 66 -4.08 9.91 1.03
N VAL A 67 -5.37 10.17 0.94
CA VAL A 67 -6.17 9.78 -0.24
C VAL A 67 -5.99 10.85 -1.32
N VAL A 68 -5.15 10.58 -2.31
CA VAL A 68 -4.80 11.56 -3.34
C VAL A 68 -5.78 11.57 -4.51
N LYS A 69 -6.52 10.48 -4.71
CA LYS A 69 -7.48 10.35 -5.82
C LYS A 69 -8.53 9.29 -5.48
N VAL A 70 -9.77 9.55 -5.86
CA VAL A 70 -10.85 8.56 -5.86
C VAL A 70 -11.33 8.34 -7.29
N ILE A 71 -11.52 7.08 -7.67
CA ILE A 71 -12.12 6.71 -8.97
C ILE A 71 -13.33 5.84 -8.72
N SER A 72 -14.47 6.28 -9.23
CA SER A 72 -15.71 5.51 -9.15
C SER A 72 -16.00 4.81 -10.48
N SER A 73 -16.34 3.52 -10.42
CA SER A 73 -16.79 2.77 -11.60
C SER A 73 -18.25 3.05 -11.99
N ARG A 74 -18.95 3.87 -11.20
CA ARG A 74 -20.35 4.22 -11.41
C ARG A 74 -20.59 5.69 -11.12
N PRO A 75 -21.25 6.43 -12.03
CA PRO A 75 -21.51 7.85 -11.84
C PRO A 75 -22.47 8.17 -10.69
N ASP A 76 -23.33 7.21 -10.31
CA ASP A 76 -24.35 7.32 -9.27
C ASP A 76 -23.86 6.83 -7.89
N ALA A 77 -22.59 6.48 -7.73
CA ALA A 77 -22.03 6.00 -6.48
C ALA A 77 -21.96 7.12 -5.44
N TYR A 78 -22.60 6.92 -4.27
CA TYR A 78 -22.60 7.91 -3.18
C TYR A 78 -21.20 8.20 -2.61
N GLY A 79 -20.27 7.26 -2.75
CA GLY A 79 -18.86 7.47 -2.40
C GLY A 79 -18.20 8.67 -3.09
N ILE A 80 -18.74 9.11 -4.25
CA ILE A 80 -18.34 10.34 -4.95
C ILE A 80 -18.58 11.57 -4.08
N GLU A 81 -19.75 11.65 -3.46
CA GLU A 81 -20.12 12.78 -2.59
C GLU A 81 -19.27 12.81 -1.32
N ARG A 82 -18.92 11.64 -0.76
CA ARG A 82 -18.01 11.55 0.40
C ARG A 82 -16.61 12.08 0.05
N ALA A 83 -16.07 11.69 -1.11
CA ALA A 83 -14.78 12.19 -1.56
C ALA A 83 -14.78 13.69 -1.82
N ARG A 84 -15.84 14.22 -2.47
CA ARG A 84 -16.01 15.67 -2.72
C ARG A 84 -16.11 16.46 -1.41
N ALA A 85 -16.88 15.97 -0.44
CA ALA A 85 -17.01 16.61 0.88
C ALA A 85 -15.67 16.67 1.63
N ALA A 86 -14.80 15.69 1.40
CA ALA A 86 -13.43 15.67 1.96
C ALA A 86 -12.40 16.42 1.10
N GLY A 87 -12.81 17.10 0.01
CA GLY A 87 -11.90 17.81 -0.89
C GLY A 87 -10.99 16.92 -1.73
N ILE A 88 -11.30 15.63 -1.85
CA ILE A 88 -10.49 14.66 -2.60
C ILE A 88 -10.88 14.70 -4.08
N PRO A 89 -9.90 14.80 -5.02
CA PRO A 89 -10.17 14.75 -6.44
C PRO A 89 -10.83 13.42 -6.86
N VAL A 90 -11.95 13.52 -7.62
CA VAL A 90 -12.74 12.36 -8.05
C VAL A 90 -12.84 12.29 -9.55
N THR A 91 -12.64 11.11 -10.13
CA THR A 91 -13.08 10.75 -11.49
C THR A 91 -14.18 9.72 -11.42
N SER A 92 -15.23 9.92 -12.19
CA SER A 92 -16.32 8.98 -12.35
C SER A 92 -16.29 8.38 -13.74
N LEU A 93 -16.14 7.07 -13.83
CA LEU A 93 -16.19 6.32 -15.08
C LEU A 93 -17.60 5.75 -15.29
N ASN A 94 -17.99 5.62 -16.51
CA ASN A 94 -19.29 5.06 -16.87
C ASN A 94 -19.14 3.64 -17.46
N ARG A 95 -20.29 2.97 -17.70
CA ARG A 95 -20.31 1.60 -18.22
C ARG A 95 -19.59 1.46 -19.59
N ALA A 96 -19.60 2.50 -20.41
CA ALA A 96 -19.00 2.45 -21.74
C ALA A 96 -17.47 2.33 -21.68
N VAL A 97 -16.82 2.96 -20.69
CA VAL A 97 -15.37 2.83 -20.48
C VAL A 97 -14.97 1.38 -20.17
N TYR A 98 -15.82 0.65 -19.45
CA TYR A 98 -15.57 -0.75 -19.11
C TYR A 98 -15.99 -1.76 -20.18
N ALA A 99 -16.35 -1.32 -21.39
CA ALA A 99 -16.49 -2.21 -22.55
C ALA A 99 -15.14 -2.84 -22.93
N ASP A 100 -14.03 -2.12 -22.65
CA ASP A 100 -12.66 -2.63 -22.71
C ASP A 100 -12.03 -2.47 -21.30
N PRO A 101 -11.94 -3.57 -20.52
CA PRO A 101 -11.41 -3.52 -19.16
C PRO A 101 -9.92 -3.11 -19.10
N GLU A 102 -9.10 -3.48 -20.09
CA GLU A 102 -7.67 -3.11 -20.09
C GLU A 102 -7.49 -1.62 -20.39
N ALA A 103 -8.26 -1.07 -21.34
CA ALA A 103 -8.27 0.36 -21.60
C ALA A 103 -8.79 1.16 -20.41
N ALA A 104 -9.81 0.64 -19.70
CA ALA A 104 -10.31 1.25 -18.47
C ALA A 104 -9.22 1.28 -17.38
N ASP A 105 -8.54 0.18 -17.14
CA ASP A 105 -7.46 0.11 -16.16
C ASP A 105 -6.26 0.98 -16.56
N ALA A 106 -5.92 1.09 -17.85
CA ALA A 106 -4.87 1.97 -18.33
C ALA A 106 -5.20 3.46 -18.06
N GLN A 107 -6.45 3.86 -18.23
CA GLN A 107 -6.91 5.21 -17.86
C GLN A 107 -6.80 5.42 -16.35
N ILE A 108 -7.30 4.47 -15.55
CA ILE A 108 -7.24 4.51 -14.07
C ILE A 108 -5.79 4.63 -13.59
N VAL A 109 -4.90 3.79 -14.11
CA VAL A 109 -3.46 3.80 -13.79
C VAL A 109 -2.85 5.16 -14.08
N THR A 110 -3.12 5.72 -15.27
CA THR A 110 -2.62 7.05 -15.67
C THR A 110 -3.04 8.13 -14.67
N GLU A 111 -4.31 8.14 -14.26
CA GLU A 111 -4.83 9.13 -13.32
C GLU A 111 -4.27 8.96 -11.90
N LEU A 112 -4.12 7.71 -11.45
CA LEU A 112 -3.56 7.41 -10.13
C LEU A 112 -2.07 7.77 -10.05
N GLN A 113 -1.29 7.43 -11.08
CA GLN A 113 0.13 7.78 -11.15
C GLN A 113 0.33 9.29 -11.24
N ALA A 114 -0.48 10.01 -12.03
CA ALA A 114 -0.44 11.46 -12.10
C ALA A 114 -0.78 12.13 -10.76
N ALA A 115 -1.63 11.50 -9.94
CA ALA A 115 -1.93 11.95 -8.57
C ALA A 115 -0.84 11.56 -7.55
N GLY A 116 0.18 10.78 -7.95
CA GLY A 116 1.25 10.31 -7.10
C GLY A 116 0.84 9.17 -6.15
N ALA A 117 -0.20 8.40 -6.48
CA ALA A 117 -0.61 7.24 -5.69
C ALA A 117 0.50 6.18 -5.65
N GLN A 118 0.81 5.69 -4.46
CA GLN A 118 1.78 4.64 -4.21
C GLN A 118 1.10 3.27 -4.08
N TYR A 119 -0.14 3.25 -3.61
CA TYR A 119 -0.99 2.07 -3.46
C TYR A 119 -2.38 2.33 -4.04
N VAL A 120 -3.01 1.28 -4.50
CA VAL A 120 -4.41 1.26 -4.96
C VAL A 120 -5.25 0.49 -3.93
N VAL A 121 -6.35 1.08 -3.49
CA VAL A 121 -7.23 0.55 -2.45
C VAL A 121 -8.62 0.33 -3.04
N MET A 122 -9.02 -0.92 -3.18
CA MET A 122 -10.34 -1.31 -3.67
C MET A 122 -11.32 -1.31 -2.49
N ALA A 123 -12.12 -0.28 -2.37
CA ALA A 123 -13.08 -0.06 -1.28
C ALA A 123 -14.52 -0.25 -1.78
N GLY A 124 -14.94 -1.50 -1.94
CA GLY A 124 -16.22 -1.83 -2.57
C GLY A 124 -16.22 -1.59 -4.09
N TYR A 125 -15.13 -1.93 -4.75
CA TYR A 125 -14.97 -1.84 -6.20
C TYR A 125 -15.43 -3.13 -6.87
N MET A 126 -16.53 -3.07 -7.63
CA MET A 126 -17.21 -4.24 -8.21
C MET A 126 -16.70 -4.57 -9.63
N ARG A 127 -15.43 -4.35 -9.91
CA ARG A 127 -14.80 -4.71 -11.18
C ARG A 127 -13.53 -5.51 -10.91
N LYS A 128 -13.26 -6.49 -11.77
CA LYS A 128 -12.00 -7.21 -11.76
C LYS A 128 -10.91 -6.29 -12.33
N VAL A 129 -9.79 -6.16 -11.63
CA VAL A 129 -8.61 -5.48 -12.16
C VAL A 129 -7.89 -6.40 -13.14
N THR A 130 -7.27 -5.79 -14.16
CA THR A 130 -6.55 -6.49 -15.21
C THR A 130 -5.05 -6.53 -14.94
N PRO A 131 -4.25 -7.30 -15.70
CA PRO A 131 -2.79 -7.25 -15.62
C PRO A 131 -2.20 -5.85 -15.81
N VAL A 132 -2.90 -4.95 -16.52
CA VAL A 132 -2.47 -3.54 -16.69
C VAL A 132 -2.35 -2.85 -15.33
N MET A 133 -3.36 -2.97 -14.47
CA MET A 133 -3.34 -2.41 -13.11
C MET A 133 -2.30 -3.10 -12.23
N LEU A 134 -2.29 -4.44 -12.24
CA LEU A 134 -1.41 -5.24 -11.39
C LEU A 134 0.08 -5.02 -11.70
N ASN A 135 0.43 -4.87 -12.99
CA ASN A 135 1.81 -4.57 -13.41
C ASN A 135 2.23 -3.13 -13.11
N ALA A 136 1.29 -2.18 -13.13
CA ALA A 136 1.57 -0.79 -12.77
C ALA A 136 1.79 -0.60 -11.25
N PHE A 137 1.15 -1.44 -10.42
CA PHE A 137 1.21 -1.41 -8.96
C PHE A 137 1.51 -2.81 -8.38
N PRO A 138 2.69 -3.42 -8.66
CA PRO A 138 3.01 -4.78 -8.24
C PRO A 138 3.01 -4.89 -6.71
N ASN A 139 2.22 -5.84 -6.15
CA ASN A 139 2.00 -6.01 -4.71
C ASN A 139 1.54 -4.73 -3.99
N ARG A 140 0.80 -3.84 -4.68
CA ARG A 140 0.32 -2.56 -4.14
C ARG A 140 -1.15 -2.29 -4.46
N VAL A 141 -1.88 -3.28 -4.95
CA VAL A 141 -3.33 -3.23 -5.14
C VAL A 141 -3.96 -4.02 -4.01
N LEU A 142 -4.62 -3.34 -3.08
CA LEU A 142 -5.28 -3.94 -1.93
C LEU A 142 -6.77 -4.13 -2.22
N ASN A 143 -7.31 -5.29 -1.83
CA ASN A 143 -8.74 -5.56 -1.84
C ASN A 143 -9.22 -5.93 -0.44
N LEU A 144 -10.46 -5.56 -0.16
CA LEU A 144 -11.20 -5.95 1.04
C LEU A 144 -12.31 -6.89 0.62
N HIS A 145 -12.35 -8.09 1.22
CA HIS A 145 -13.34 -9.11 0.93
C HIS A 145 -14.11 -9.49 2.21
N PRO A 146 -15.46 -9.49 2.17
CA PRO A 146 -16.32 -9.69 3.37
C PRO A 146 -16.52 -11.17 3.71
N ALA A 147 -15.44 -11.94 3.73
CA ALA A 147 -15.40 -13.32 4.23
C ALA A 147 -14.00 -13.70 4.67
N LEU A 148 -13.84 -14.84 5.35
CA LEU A 148 -12.54 -15.44 5.64
C LEU A 148 -12.08 -16.27 4.43
N LEU A 149 -11.31 -15.65 3.54
CA LEU A 149 -10.71 -16.37 2.41
C LEU A 149 -9.86 -17.57 2.90
N PRO A 150 -9.89 -18.70 2.19
CA PRO A 150 -10.40 -18.93 0.84
C PRO A 150 -11.91 -19.27 0.74
N SER A 151 -12.68 -19.18 1.82
CA SER A 151 -14.12 -19.46 1.82
C SER A 151 -14.91 -18.29 1.24
N PHE A 152 -16.08 -18.58 0.67
CA PHE A 152 -17.07 -17.60 0.20
C PHE A 152 -16.50 -16.51 -0.69
N LYS A 153 -15.76 -16.89 -1.75
CA LYS A 153 -15.28 -15.98 -2.79
C LYS A 153 -16.42 -15.41 -3.62
N GLY A 154 -16.20 -14.22 -4.20
CA GLY A 154 -17.15 -13.62 -5.13
C GLY A 154 -18.04 -12.54 -4.53
N ALA A 155 -19.00 -12.06 -5.32
CA ALA A 155 -19.75 -10.85 -5.02
C ALA A 155 -20.81 -10.99 -3.93
N HIS A 156 -21.18 -12.23 -3.52
CA HIS A 156 -22.26 -12.52 -2.59
C HIS A 156 -21.78 -13.16 -1.28
N ALA A 157 -20.52 -12.95 -0.92
CA ALA A 157 -19.83 -13.65 0.17
C ALA A 157 -20.60 -13.65 1.51
N ILE A 158 -21.23 -12.53 1.89
CA ILE A 158 -22.01 -12.43 3.14
C ILE A 158 -23.27 -13.28 3.04
N ALA A 159 -24.03 -13.17 1.95
CA ALA A 159 -25.24 -13.93 1.75
C ALA A 159 -24.96 -15.44 1.66
N ASP A 160 -23.88 -15.82 1.00
CA ASP A 160 -23.45 -17.22 0.86
C ASP A 160 -23.04 -17.80 2.23
N ALA A 161 -22.29 -17.04 3.03
CA ALA A 161 -21.92 -17.44 4.40
C ALA A 161 -23.15 -17.60 5.30
N PHE A 162 -24.08 -16.65 5.23
CA PHE A 162 -25.35 -16.71 5.98
C PHE A 162 -26.19 -17.91 5.57
N ALA A 163 -26.40 -18.13 4.26
CA ALA A 163 -27.14 -19.26 3.72
C ALA A 163 -26.52 -20.62 4.04
N ALA A 164 -25.18 -20.68 4.13
CA ALA A 164 -24.46 -21.89 4.52
C ALA A 164 -24.59 -22.23 6.02
N GLY A 165 -25.13 -21.31 6.85
CA GLY A 165 -25.33 -21.52 8.28
C GLY A 165 -24.04 -21.61 9.08
N VAL A 166 -22.95 -21.00 8.61
CA VAL A 166 -21.67 -20.99 9.33
C VAL A 166 -21.80 -20.19 10.63
N LYS A 167 -21.06 -20.57 11.66
CA LYS A 167 -21.06 -19.87 12.95
C LYS A 167 -19.99 -18.79 13.06
N VAL A 168 -19.06 -18.75 12.09
CA VAL A 168 -18.02 -17.75 11.98
C VAL A 168 -17.79 -17.47 10.50
N THR A 169 -17.82 -16.20 10.16
CA THR A 169 -17.32 -15.62 8.89
C THR A 169 -16.28 -14.55 9.22
N GLY A 170 -16.07 -13.55 8.40
CA GLY A 170 -15.16 -12.45 8.72
C GLY A 170 -14.85 -11.55 7.55
N VAL A 171 -13.71 -10.88 7.66
CA VAL A 171 -13.21 -9.94 6.68
C VAL A 171 -11.76 -10.30 6.35
N THR A 172 -11.40 -10.22 5.09
CA THR A 172 -10.02 -10.44 4.60
C THR A 172 -9.55 -9.19 3.85
N VAL A 173 -8.38 -8.67 4.23
CA VAL A 173 -7.61 -7.73 3.40
C VAL A 173 -6.47 -8.49 2.74
N HIS A 174 -6.38 -8.41 1.42
CA HIS A 174 -5.37 -9.13 0.63
C HIS A 174 -4.86 -8.26 -0.53
N PHE A 175 -3.68 -8.58 -1.05
CA PHE A 175 -3.25 -8.03 -2.32
C PHE A 175 -4.02 -8.67 -3.46
N ALA A 176 -4.49 -7.88 -4.42
CA ALA A 176 -5.12 -8.40 -5.61
C ALA A 176 -4.09 -9.07 -6.53
N ASN A 177 -4.51 -10.12 -7.20
CA ASN A 177 -3.77 -10.80 -8.25
C ASN A 177 -4.70 -11.10 -9.44
N GLU A 178 -4.21 -11.81 -10.45
CA GLU A 178 -5.00 -12.17 -11.64
C GLU A 178 -6.20 -13.07 -11.33
N ASP A 179 -6.10 -13.85 -10.26
CA ASP A 179 -7.15 -14.75 -9.79
C ASP A 179 -8.07 -14.02 -8.80
N TYR A 180 -9.38 -14.13 -9.00
CA TYR A 180 -10.36 -13.48 -8.14
C TYR A 180 -10.28 -14.03 -6.70
N ASP A 181 -10.10 -13.13 -5.72
CA ASP A 181 -10.05 -13.43 -4.28
C ASP A 181 -9.04 -14.55 -3.92
N LYS A 182 -7.86 -14.58 -4.58
CA LYS A 182 -6.81 -15.56 -4.32
C LYS A 182 -5.42 -14.95 -4.03
N GLY A 183 -5.32 -13.64 -3.99
CA GLY A 183 -4.06 -12.97 -3.73
C GLY A 183 -3.56 -13.12 -2.29
N PRO A 184 -2.31 -12.74 -2.03
CA PRO A 184 -1.67 -12.86 -0.72
C PRO A 184 -2.44 -12.13 0.38
N ILE A 185 -2.78 -12.84 1.45
CA ILE A 185 -3.56 -12.31 2.57
C ILE A 185 -2.67 -11.46 3.48
N VAL A 186 -3.10 -10.23 3.75
CA VAL A 186 -2.42 -9.31 4.67
C VAL A 186 -2.98 -9.45 6.08
N ALA A 187 -4.30 -9.49 6.22
CA ALA A 187 -4.97 -9.61 7.50
C ALA A 187 -6.35 -10.26 7.36
N GLN A 188 -6.76 -10.93 8.41
CA GLN A 188 -8.12 -11.46 8.54
C GLN A 188 -8.66 -11.16 9.93
N GLU A 189 -9.95 -10.84 10.01
CA GLU A 189 -10.65 -10.63 11.28
C GLU A 189 -11.94 -11.46 11.28
N PRO A 190 -12.15 -12.34 12.28
CA PRO A 190 -13.33 -13.18 12.34
C PRO A 190 -14.54 -12.40 12.85
N VAL A 191 -15.71 -12.72 12.29
CA VAL A 191 -17.03 -12.25 12.74
C VAL A 191 -17.86 -13.45 13.13
N ARG A 192 -18.38 -13.45 14.36
CA ARG A 192 -19.33 -14.48 14.81
C ARG A 192 -20.70 -14.20 14.21
N VAL A 193 -21.36 -15.26 13.76
CA VAL A 193 -22.78 -15.22 13.34
C VAL A 193 -23.61 -15.63 14.55
N ALA A 194 -24.41 -14.72 15.09
CA ALA A 194 -25.27 -14.99 16.21
C ALA A 194 -26.52 -15.84 15.77
N GLU A 195 -27.12 -16.55 16.69
CA GLU A 195 -28.29 -17.39 16.36
C GLU A 195 -29.53 -16.58 15.94
N ASP A 196 -29.59 -15.33 16.36
CA ASP A 196 -30.66 -14.37 16.05
C ASP A 196 -30.29 -13.38 14.94
N ASP A 197 -29.09 -13.54 14.30
CA ASP A 197 -28.72 -12.70 13.17
C ASP A 197 -29.66 -12.90 11.99
N THR A 198 -30.03 -11.80 11.39
CA THR A 198 -30.53 -11.71 10.01
C THR A 198 -29.38 -11.42 9.06
N LEU A 199 -29.61 -11.53 7.75
CA LEU A 199 -28.62 -11.13 6.76
C LEU A 199 -28.19 -9.66 6.96
N GLU A 200 -29.13 -8.76 7.25
CA GLU A 200 -28.90 -7.32 7.43
C GLU A 200 -28.05 -7.04 8.69
N THR A 201 -28.32 -7.73 9.81
CA THR A 201 -27.50 -7.55 11.02
C THR A 201 -26.11 -8.10 10.84
N LEU A 202 -25.94 -9.24 10.16
CA LEU A 202 -24.64 -9.79 9.82
C LEU A 202 -23.85 -8.85 8.88
N GLU A 203 -24.50 -8.28 7.86
CA GLU A 203 -23.88 -7.26 6.99
C GLU A 203 -23.38 -6.06 7.81
N THR A 204 -24.19 -5.61 8.78
CA THR A 204 -23.81 -4.50 9.66
C THR A 204 -22.57 -4.84 10.50
N HIS A 205 -22.52 -6.03 11.09
CA HIS A 205 -21.36 -6.47 11.88
C HIS A 205 -20.09 -6.59 11.01
N ILE A 206 -20.21 -7.14 9.80
CA ILE A 206 -19.12 -7.27 8.86
C ILE A 206 -18.58 -5.88 8.46
N HIS A 207 -19.48 -4.94 8.12
CA HIS A 207 -19.05 -3.58 7.76
C HIS A 207 -18.35 -2.84 8.91
N GLN A 208 -18.76 -3.06 10.17
CA GLN A 208 -18.04 -2.51 11.31
C GLN A 208 -16.59 -3.00 11.36
N VAL A 209 -16.40 -4.31 11.16
CA VAL A 209 -15.06 -4.90 11.13
C VAL A 209 -14.25 -4.40 9.92
N GLU A 210 -14.86 -4.23 8.75
CA GLU A 210 -14.23 -3.65 7.58
C GLU A 210 -13.68 -2.24 7.86
N HIS A 211 -14.51 -1.40 8.51
CA HIS A 211 -14.17 -0.02 8.83
C HIS A 211 -13.00 0.11 9.83
N GLU A 212 -12.75 -0.92 10.64
CA GLU A 212 -11.62 -0.98 11.55
C GLU A 212 -10.39 -1.61 10.91
N LEU A 213 -10.58 -2.74 10.21
CA LEU A 213 -9.48 -3.54 9.66
C LEU A 213 -8.76 -2.83 8.52
N TYR A 214 -9.50 -2.20 7.61
CA TYR A 214 -8.89 -1.61 6.42
C TYR A 214 -7.96 -0.43 6.76
N PRO A 215 -8.37 0.57 7.57
CA PRO A 215 -7.45 1.63 8.02
C PRO A 215 -6.26 1.09 8.83
N ARG A 216 -6.47 0.06 9.66
CA ARG A 216 -5.41 -0.59 10.43
C ARG A 216 -4.33 -1.19 9.53
N VAL A 217 -4.72 -1.91 8.48
CA VAL A 217 -3.80 -2.46 7.48
C VAL A 217 -3.06 -1.36 6.73
N LEU A 218 -3.75 -0.29 6.33
CA LEU A 218 -3.12 0.87 5.70
C LEU A 218 -2.09 1.53 6.63
N GLY A 219 -2.36 1.57 7.93
CA GLY A 219 -1.39 2.03 8.95
C GLY A 219 -0.15 1.16 9.02
N TRP A 220 -0.28 -0.18 8.91
CA TRP A 220 0.88 -1.08 8.86
C TRP A 220 1.72 -0.87 7.60
N ILE A 221 1.08 -0.64 6.45
CA ILE A 221 1.77 -0.35 5.19
C ILE A 221 2.48 1.01 5.29
N ALA A 222 1.82 2.04 5.79
CA ALA A 222 2.41 3.36 5.98
C ALA A 222 3.62 3.35 6.92
N ALA A 223 3.60 2.46 7.93
CA ALA A 223 4.73 2.24 8.84
C ALA A 223 5.82 1.32 8.25
N GLY A 224 5.71 0.85 7.00
CA GLY A 224 6.68 -0.05 6.37
C GLY A 224 6.73 -1.45 7.01
N ARG A 225 5.65 -1.88 7.67
CA ARG A 225 5.60 -3.16 8.40
C ARG A 225 5.20 -4.36 7.54
N VAL A 226 4.65 -4.11 6.34
CA VAL A 226 4.15 -5.16 5.45
C VAL A 226 5.18 -5.45 4.37
N SER A 227 5.53 -6.71 4.21
CA SER A 227 6.38 -7.20 3.11
C SER A 227 5.81 -8.48 2.51
N VAL A 228 6.17 -8.75 1.26
CA VAL A 228 5.80 -9.98 0.55
C VAL A 228 7.11 -10.70 0.21
N ASP A 229 7.23 -11.96 0.57
CA ASP A 229 8.41 -12.77 0.24
C ASP A 229 8.36 -13.34 -1.19
N ASP A 230 9.46 -13.98 -1.62
CA ASP A 230 9.58 -14.57 -2.96
C ASP A 230 8.58 -15.71 -3.22
N ALA A 231 8.03 -16.32 -2.17
CA ALA A 231 6.99 -17.34 -2.26
C ALA A 231 5.57 -16.73 -2.33
N GLY A 232 5.45 -15.40 -2.23
CA GLY A 232 4.20 -14.67 -2.25
C GLY A 232 3.47 -14.63 -0.91
N HIS A 233 4.13 -14.98 0.22
CA HIS A 233 3.53 -14.83 1.54
C HIS A 233 3.72 -13.42 2.08
N VAL A 234 2.70 -12.93 2.78
CA VAL A 234 2.75 -11.62 3.44
C VAL A 234 3.25 -11.76 4.87
N HIS A 235 4.19 -10.91 5.24
CA HIS A 235 4.69 -10.78 6.60
C HIS A 235 4.37 -9.40 7.15
N VAL A 236 3.83 -9.35 8.38
CA VAL A 236 3.54 -8.11 9.10
C VAL A 236 4.47 -8.04 10.31
N ALA A 237 5.43 -7.12 10.28
CA ALA A 237 6.35 -6.92 11.40
C ALA A 237 5.61 -6.39 12.64
N PRO A 238 6.03 -6.75 13.89
CA PRO A 238 5.47 -6.20 15.11
C PRO A 238 5.72 -4.68 15.20
N GLU A 239 5.02 -4.00 16.10
CA GLU A 239 5.26 -2.57 16.35
C GLU A 239 6.70 -2.31 16.78
N GLY A 240 7.33 -1.30 16.16
CA GLY A 240 8.75 -0.99 16.40
C GLY A 240 9.75 -1.77 15.54
N GLY A 241 9.30 -2.79 14.79
CA GLY A 241 10.12 -3.50 13.79
C GLY A 241 9.83 -2.96 12.40
N ALA A 242 10.82 -2.40 11.70
CA ALA A 242 10.69 -2.16 10.27
C ALA A 242 10.75 -3.51 9.53
N ALA A 243 9.89 -3.72 8.52
CA ALA A 243 10.06 -4.83 7.59
C ALA A 243 11.46 -4.72 6.95
N ALA A 244 12.14 -5.85 6.78
CA ALA A 244 13.42 -5.86 6.07
C ALA A 244 13.20 -5.29 4.66
N GLN A 245 13.73 -4.10 4.42
CA GLN A 245 13.71 -3.51 3.09
C GLN A 245 14.54 -4.41 2.17
N ASP A 246 13.97 -4.78 1.02
CA ASP A 246 14.65 -5.53 -0.05
C ASP A 246 16.05 -4.96 -0.31
N LYS A 247 17.08 -5.70 0.07
CA LYS A 247 18.48 -5.44 -0.29
C LYS A 247 18.77 -5.92 -1.72
N ALA A 248 17.94 -5.57 -2.68
CA ALA A 248 18.11 -5.96 -4.08
C ALA A 248 18.50 -4.80 -5.01
N ALA A 249 19.09 -3.71 -4.51
CA ALA A 249 19.51 -2.59 -5.35
C ALA A 249 20.88 -2.04 -4.99
N SER A 250 21.88 -2.91 -4.71
CA SER A 250 23.29 -2.45 -4.63
C SER A 250 24.27 -3.60 -4.75
N ALA A 251 24.41 -4.17 -5.93
CA ALA A 251 25.57 -4.98 -6.29
C ALA A 251 25.81 -4.96 -7.80
N CYS A 252 26.05 -3.77 -8.35
CA CYS A 252 26.72 -3.64 -9.64
C CYS A 252 27.96 -2.76 -9.46
N THR A 253 28.92 -3.28 -8.70
CA THR A 253 30.28 -2.74 -8.70
C THR A 253 31.06 -3.50 -9.77
N VAL A 254 31.29 -2.84 -10.89
CA VAL A 254 32.17 -3.32 -11.96
C VAL A 254 33.58 -3.44 -11.38
N GLY A 255 33.98 -4.66 -11.04
CA GLY A 255 35.37 -5.00 -10.72
C GLY A 255 36.17 -5.13 -12.00
N THR A 256 36.98 -4.12 -12.34
CA THR A 256 38.03 -4.23 -13.36
C THR A 256 39.16 -5.12 -12.83
N HIS A 257 39.13 -6.40 -13.17
CA HIS A 257 40.27 -7.29 -13.00
C HIS A 257 41.12 -7.25 -14.26
N GLN A 258 42.30 -6.60 -14.15
CA GLN A 258 43.43 -6.82 -15.07
C GLN A 258 43.97 -8.22 -14.80
N GLY A 259 43.68 -9.17 -15.64
CA GLY A 259 44.26 -10.51 -15.65
C GLY A 259 45.40 -10.58 -16.66
N HIS A 260 46.63 -10.72 -16.19
CA HIS A 260 47.78 -11.09 -17.01
C HIS A 260 47.60 -12.50 -17.59
N TYR A 261 47.57 -12.60 -18.90
CA TYR A 261 47.62 -13.89 -19.60
C TYR A 261 49.11 -14.28 -19.83
N THR A 262 49.55 -15.32 -19.15
CA THR A 262 50.81 -16.02 -19.44
C THR A 262 50.54 -17.19 -20.38
N LEU A 263 50.97 -17.07 -21.63
CA LEU A 263 50.96 -18.13 -22.62
C LEU A 263 52.01 -19.21 -22.25
N ARG A 264 51.52 -20.42 -21.86
CA ARG A 264 52.35 -21.64 -21.92
C ARG A 264 52.00 -22.45 -23.14
N ARG A 265 52.97 -22.56 -24.08
CA ARG A 265 52.98 -23.50 -25.18
C ARG A 265 53.20 -24.93 -24.61
N HIS A 266 52.31 -25.85 -24.84
CA HIS A 266 52.63 -27.29 -24.76
C HIS A 266 52.58 -27.86 -26.15
N VAL A 267 53.77 -28.28 -26.62
CA VAL A 267 54.02 -29.16 -27.75
C VAL A 267 53.87 -30.59 -27.22
N GLY A 268 53.00 -31.37 -27.77
CA GLY A 268 52.79 -32.78 -27.42
C GLY A 268 52.53 -33.58 -28.68
N THR A 269 53.50 -34.40 -29.00
CA THR A 269 53.68 -35.30 -30.14
C THR A 269 52.63 -36.38 -30.22
N LEU A 270 52.34 -36.74 -31.47
CA LEU A 270 51.63 -37.93 -31.93
C LEU A 270 52.21 -39.25 -31.39
N ARG A 271 51.28 -40.17 -30.99
CA ARG A 271 51.21 -41.55 -31.45
C ARG A 271 49.84 -42.12 -31.19
#